data_008151151232b6fd5cda1a7ea2aa52e1
#
_entry.id   008151151232b6fd5cda1a7ea2aa52e1
#
_cell.length_a   1.000
_cell.length_b   1.000
_cell.length_c   1.000
_cell.angle_alpha   90.00
_cell.angle_beta   90.00
_cell.angle_gamma   90.00
#
_symmetry.space_group_name_H-M   'P 1'
#
loop_
_entity.id
_entity.type
_entity.pdbx_description
1 polymer ?
#
loop_
_entity_poly.entity_id
_entity_poly.type
_entity_poly.pdbx_seq_one_letter_code
_entity_poly.pdbx_strand_id
1 'polypeptide(L)' 'PSSGLVLRFEGTSWIRVTDARTGRQLYEGTVPSGTQLSYPLPVVVRVGNAGAVRAFVNGQDQGRMGNVGQVVTQRFER' A
#
# COMPACT_ATOMS: atom_id res chain seq x y z
N PRO A 1 -3.09 -15.63 11.36
CA PRO A 1 -2.30 -15.29 10.16
C PRO A 1 -3.03 -14.26 9.30
N SER A 2 -2.28 -13.31 8.81
CA SER A 2 -2.83 -12.30 7.94
C SER A 2 -2.91 -12.82 6.52
N SER A 3 -4.06 -12.67 5.87
CA SER A 3 -4.16 -12.84 4.44
C SER A 3 -4.51 -11.49 3.82
N GLY A 4 -3.97 -11.23 2.63
CA GLY A 4 -4.16 -9.95 1.97
C GLY A 4 -2.96 -9.03 2.13
N LEU A 5 -3.18 -7.75 1.83
CA LEU A 5 -2.14 -6.74 1.85
C LEU A 5 -2.19 -5.94 3.14
N VAL A 6 -1.02 -5.75 3.75
CA VAL A 6 -0.85 -4.82 4.87
C VAL A 6 0.18 -3.78 4.45
N LEU A 7 -0.17 -2.51 4.62
CA LEU A 7 0.73 -1.38 4.33
C LEU A 7 1.09 -0.70 5.64
N ARG A 8 2.39 -0.61 5.89
CA ARG A 8 2.92 0.05 7.08
C ARG A 8 3.59 1.35 6.65
N PHE A 9 3.17 2.45 7.27
CA PHE A 9 3.67 3.77 6.92
C PHE A 9 4.77 4.17 7.89
N GLU A 10 5.99 4.22 7.38
CA GLU A 10 7.17 4.64 8.14
C GLU A 10 7.39 6.16 8.05
N GLY A 11 6.64 6.82 7.18
CA GLY A 11 6.62 8.26 7.02
C GLY A 11 5.30 8.67 6.42
N THR A 12 5.03 9.97 6.36
CA THR A 12 3.80 10.49 5.77
C THR A 12 3.82 10.27 4.26
N SER A 13 2.72 9.75 3.71
CA SER A 13 2.56 9.53 2.28
C SER A 13 1.11 9.64 1.86
N TRP A 14 0.88 10.22 0.68
CA TRP A 14 -0.41 10.12 0.01
C TRP A 14 -0.56 8.72 -0.58
N ILE A 15 -1.77 8.18 -0.49
CA ILE A 15 -2.05 6.84 -0.98
C ILE A 15 -3.41 6.78 -1.65
N ARG A 16 -3.51 5.97 -2.71
CA ARG A 16 -4.77 5.56 -3.31
C ARG A 16 -4.76 4.04 -3.45
N VAL A 17 -5.80 3.39 -2.92
CA VAL A 17 -5.96 1.94 -3.02
C VAL A 17 -7.21 1.65 -3.84
N THR A 18 -7.05 0.83 -4.87
CA THR A 18 -8.13 0.47 -5.79
C THR A 18 -8.26 -1.04 -5.85
N ASP A 19 -9.50 -1.55 -5.78
CA ASP A 19 -9.76 -2.97 -5.97
C ASP A 19 -9.43 -3.33 -7.42
N ALA A 20 -8.49 -4.27 -7.61
CA ALA A 20 -8.02 -4.63 -8.94
C ALA A 20 -9.05 -5.42 -9.74
N ARG A 21 -10.06 -6.01 -9.08
CA ARG A 21 -11.10 -6.78 -9.78
C ARG A 21 -12.23 -5.91 -10.30
N THR A 22 -12.59 -4.88 -9.54
CA THR A 22 -13.78 -4.07 -9.84
C THR A 22 -13.45 -2.65 -10.25
N GLY A 23 -12.22 -2.18 -9.97
CA GLY A 23 -11.84 -0.80 -10.18
C GLY A 23 -12.34 0.15 -9.11
N ARG A 24 -12.97 -0.38 -8.06
CA ARG A 24 -13.53 0.44 -7.00
C ARG A 24 -12.42 1.01 -6.13
N GLN A 25 -12.47 2.32 -5.87
CA GLN A 25 -11.54 2.97 -4.96
C GLN A 25 -11.88 2.60 -3.52
N LEU A 26 -10.91 2.03 -2.81
CA LEU A 26 -11.09 1.61 -1.43
C LEU A 26 -10.65 2.67 -0.44
N TYR A 27 -9.63 3.46 -0.81
CA TYR A 27 -9.10 4.52 0.05
C TYR A 27 -8.34 5.53 -0.78
N GLU A 28 -8.37 6.79 -0.36
CA GLU A 28 -7.54 7.86 -0.92
C GLU A 28 -7.33 8.93 0.14
N GLY A 29 -6.09 9.36 0.32
CA GLY A 29 -5.78 10.43 1.25
C GLY A 29 -4.33 10.39 1.70
N THR A 30 -3.97 11.37 2.52
CA THR A 30 -2.63 11.44 3.12
C THR A 30 -2.67 10.69 4.44
N VAL A 31 -1.70 9.79 4.63
CA VAL A 31 -1.61 8.92 5.80
C VAL A 31 -0.36 9.28 6.58
N PRO A 32 -0.48 9.54 7.89
CA PRO A 32 0.67 9.89 8.71
C PRO A 32 1.53 8.67 9.04
N SER A 33 2.77 8.95 9.43
CA SER A 33 3.71 7.97 9.94
C SER A 33 3.10 7.19 11.11
N GLY A 34 3.40 5.90 11.18
CA GLY A 34 2.92 5.02 12.25
C GLY A 34 1.59 4.37 11.97
N THR A 35 0.96 4.68 10.84
CA THR A 35 -0.32 4.08 10.46
C THR A 35 -0.08 2.73 9.77
N GLN A 36 -1.02 1.80 9.97
CA GLN A 36 -1.03 0.52 9.29
C GLN A 36 -2.41 0.31 8.68
N LEU A 37 -2.45 0.01 7.39
CA LEU A 37 -3.69 -0.24 6.66
C LEU A 37 -3.68 -1.66 6.11
N SER A 38 -4.86 -2.27 6.01
CA SER A 38 -5.02 -3.64 5.57
C SER A 38 -6.13 -3.73 4.54
N TYR A 39 -5.89 -4.44 3.45
CA TYR A 39 -6.85 -4.59 2.35
C TYR A 39 -6.82 -6.01 1.79
N PRO A 40 -7.96 -6.48 1.23
CA PRO A 40 -7.96 -7.76 0.54
C PRO A 40 -7.20 -7.67 -0.78
N LEU A 41 -6.70 -8.80 -1.26
CA LEU A 41 -6.08 -8.91 -2.57
C LEU A 41 -7.10 -9.39 -3.61
N PRO A 42 -6.94 -9.08 -4.89
CA PRO A 42 -5.92 -8.21 -5.47
C PRO A 42 -6.29 -6.73 -5.36
N VAL A 43 -5.26 -5.89 -5.26
CA VAL A 43 -5.45 -4.42 -5.20
C VAL A 43 -4.34 -3.73 -5.98
N VAL A 44 -4.63 -2.50 -6.41
CA VAL A 44 -3.64 -1.60 -7.00
C VAL A 44 -3.42 -0.46 -6.01
N VAL A 45 -2.16 -0.22 -5.66
CA VAL A 45 -1.79 0.82 -4.70
C VAL A 45 -0.90 1.85 -5.37
N ARG A 46 -1.31 3.11 -5.28
CA ARG A 46 -0.48 4.24 -5.72
C ARG A 46 -0.10 5.06 -4.51
N VAL A 47 1.20 5.33 -4.35
CA VAL A 47 1.71 6.10 -3.22
C VAL A 47 2.53 7.27 -3.71
N GLY A 48 2.47 8.39 -2.96
CA GLY A 48 3.20 9.60 -3.30
C GLY A 48 4.60 9.66 -2.69
N ASN A 49 4.90 8.76 -1.75
CA ASN A 49 6.23 8.68 -1.13
C ASN A 49 6.52 7.19 -0.86
N ALA A 50 6.94 6.50 -1.90
CA ALA A 50 7.07 5.04 -1.85
C ALA A 50 8.11 4.57 -0.84
N GLY A 51 9.11 5.39 -0.54
CA GLY A 51 10.12 5.04 0.46
C GLY A 51 9.62 5.04 1.89
N ALA A 52 8.44 5.62 2.12
CA ALA A 52 7.81 5.66 3.43
C ALA A 52 6.78 4.55 3.64
N VAL A 53 6.54 3.72 2.62
CA VAL A 53 5.50 2.69 2.67
C VAL A 53 6.13 1.32 2.51
N ARG A 54 5.90 0.45 3.48
CA ARG A 54 6.36 -0.94 3.46
C ARG A 54 5.16 -1.85 3.28
N ALA A 55 5.28 -2.80 2.37
CA ALA A 55 4.19 -3.70 2.02
C ALA A 55 4.43 -5.11 2.55
N PHE A 56 3.36 -5.75 3.03
CA PHE A 56 3.36 -7.15 3.45
C PHE A 56 2.23 -7.85 2.71
N VAL A 57 2.55 -8.95 2.04
CA VAL A 57 1.55 -9.76 1.32
C VAL A 57 1.44 -11.10 2.01
N ASN A 58 0.24 -11.41 2.51
CA ASN A 58 -0.03 -12.64 3.25
C ASN A 58 0.96 -12.84 4.42
N GLY A 59 1.29 -11.74 5.09
CA GLY A 59 2.23 -11.75 6.23
C GLY A 59 3.70 -11.71 5.85
N GLN A 60 4.01 -11.74 4.55
CA GLN A 60 5.39 -11.74 4.08
C GLN A 60 5.84 -10.33 3.70
N ASP A 61 6.96 -9.89 4.25
CA ASP A 61 7.53 -8.57 3.98
C ASP A 61 8.02 -8.48 2.54
N GLN A 62 7.46 -7.53 1.78
CA GLN A 62 7.87 -7.26 0.40
C GLN A 62 8.84 -6.07 0.32
N GLY A 63 9.16 -5.45 1.47
CA GLY A 63 10.03 -4.29 1.51
C GLY A 63 9.29 -3.00 1.22
N ARG A 64 10.06 -1.93 1.01
CA ARG A 64 9.51 -0.64 0.65
C ARG A 64 9.03 -0.66 -0.79
N MET A 65 7.99 0.13 -1.08
CA MET A 65 7.44 0.19 -2.43
C MET A 65 8.35 0.91 -3.42
N GLY A 66 9.26 1.74 -2.93
CA GLY A 66 10.21 2.45 -3.79
C GLY A 66 11.12 3.35 -2.97
N ASN A 67 11.61 4.42 -3.58
CA ASN A 67 12.51 5.38 -2.95
C ASN A 67 11.74 6.52 -2.30
N VAL A 68 12.38 7.18 -1.34
CA VAL A 68 11.80 8.36 -0.68
C VAL A 68 11.48 9.41 -1.74
N GLY A 69 10.25 9.94 -1.69
CA GLY A 69 9.79 10.95 -2.63
C GLY A 69 9.36 10.42 -3.98
N GLN A 70 9.46 9.11 -4.22
CA GLN A 70 9.09 8.52 -5.49
C GLN A 70 7.60 8.15 -5.51
N VAL A 71 6.92 8.51 -6.60
CA VAL A 71 5.53 8.08 -6.84
C VAL A 71 5.58 6.72 -7.52
N VAL A 72 4.92 5.73 -6.91
CA VAL A 72 4.90 4.36 -7.42
C VAL A 72 3.47 3.86 -7.44
N THR A 73 3.11 3.18 -8.54
CA THR A 73 1.87 2.41 -8.64
C THR A 73 2.23 0.95 -8.75
N GLN A 74 1.71 0.13 -7.84
CA GLN A 74 2.01 -1.30 -7.82
C GLN A 74 0.74 -2.10 -7.63
N ARG A 75 0.63 -3.18 -8.41
CA ARG A 75 -0.47 -4.14 -8.29
C ARG A 75 -0.02 -5.30 -7.43
N PHE A 76 -0.83 -5.64 -6.44
CA PHE A 76 -0.60 -6.79 -5.56
C PHE A 76 -1.63 -7.87 -5.86
N GLU A 77 -1.17 -9.06 -6.19
CA GLU A 77 -2.01 -10.21 -6.50
C GLU A 77 -2.04 -11.18 -5.32
N ARG A 78 -3.06 -12.04 -5.35
CA ARG A 78 -3.17 -13.11 -4.35
C ARG A 78 -2.08 -14.13 -4.53
#